data_a2bdde7f755c368b6fc0306a9fb2c0a6
#
_entry.id   a2bdde7f755c368b6fc0306a9fb2c0a6
#
_cell.length_a   1.000
_cell.length_b   1.000
_cell.length_c   1.000
_cell.angle_alpha   90.00
_cell.angle_beta   90.00
_cell.angle_gamma   90.00
#
_symmetry.space_group_name_H-M   'P 1'
#
loop_
_entity.id
_entity.type
_entity.pdbx_description
1 polymer ?
#
loop_
_entity_poly.entity_id
_entity_poly.type
_entity_poly.pdbx_seq_one_letter_code
_entity_poly.pdbx_strand_id
1 'polypeptide(L)'
;MKRLFKFFLFVGFCLIILIQSLIFGSQKNDMETYENYVLVLGAKANNGNLSKTLINRLDTAIEYLNKHKTAKAVLCGGKENNNEFSQAEYMQKYLIEKGIDKDRLILETKSKNTFENIKFALEKLDKKPSEIMVISSSYHLFRAKLILYRFGVLAKTVPAKTPTGAFVSSYFRETFAVIKTYLKDKPTEQDLKNLHEKNK
;
A
#
# COMPACT_ATOMS: atom_id res chain seq x y z
N MET A 1 -18.39 25.01 29.81
CA MET A 1 -17.89 23.65 29.58
C MET A 1 -18.71 22.85 28.53
N LYS A 2 -20.04 22.65 28.68
CA LYS A 2 -20.86 21.84 27.72
C LYS A 2 -20.85 22.34 26.28
N ARG A 3 -20.83 23.67 26.01
CA ARG A 3 -20.76 24.22 24.64
C ARG A 3 -19.39 23.97 23.98
N LEU A 4 -18.31 24.12 24.72
CA LEU A 4 -16.96 23.84 24.22
C LEU A 4 -16.77 22.35 23.90
N PHE A 5 -17.27 21.48 24.75
CA PHE A 5 -17.27 20.03 24.50
C PHE A 5 -18.03 19.65 23.23
N LYS A 6 -19.23 20.21 23.02
CA LYS A 6 -20.03 20.00 21.80
C LYS A 6 -19.29 20.52 20.55
N PHE A 7 -18.60 21.64 20.68
CA PHE A 7 -17.78 22.19 19.57
C PHE A 7 -16.64 21.23 19.18
N PHE A 8 -15.89 20.69 20.14
CA PHE A 8 -14.83 19.72 19.83
C PHE A 8 -15.35 18.42 19.23
N LEU A 9 -16.50 17.92 19.71
CA LEU A 9 -17.16 16.75 19.10
C LEU A 9 -17.55 17.04 17.65
N PHE A 10 -18.12 18.20 17.38
CA PHE A 10 -18.50 18.59 16.01
C PHE A 10 -17.28 18.70 15.10
N VAL A 11 -16.20 19.34 15.54
CA VAL A 11 -14.94 19.45 14.79
C VAL A 11 -14.35 18.05 14.51
N GLY A 12 -14.32 17.17 15.52
CA GLY A 12 -13.88 15.78 15.34
C GLY A 12 -14.72 15.01 14.33
N PHE A 13 -16.03 15.18 14.36
CA PHE A 13 -16.94 14.56 13.39
C PHE A 13 -16.70 15.07 11.96
N CYS A 14 -16.55 16.38 11.78
CA CYS A 14 -16.22 16.98 10.48
C CYS A 14 -14.88 16.46 9.94
N LEU A 15 -13.87 16.31 10.81
CA LEU A 15 -12.57 15.75 10.43
C LEU A 15 -12.68 14.28 9.97
N ILE A 16 -13.47 13.47 10.66
CA ILE A 16 -13.72 12.09 10.24
C ILE A 16 -14.38 12.05 8.85
N ILE A 17 -15.40 12.87 8.62
CA ILE A 17 -16.07 12.96 7.30
C ILE A 17 -15.08 13.37 6.22
N LEU A 18 -14.26 14.39 6.47
CA LEU A 18 -13.25 14.84 5.52
C LEU A 18 -12.27 13.72 5.16
N ILE A 19 -11.72 13.03 6.16
CA ILE A 19 -10.78 11.92 5.92
C ILE A 19 -11.45 10.79 5.15
N GLN A 20 -12.69 10.40 5.50
CA GLN A 20 -13.42 9.37 4.76
C GLN A 20 -13.66 9.81 3.30
N SER A 21 -14.02 11.06 3.05
CA SER A 21 -14.17 11.59 1.69
C SER A 21 -12.87 11.48 0.88
N LEU A 22 -11.71 11.77 1.49
CA LEU A 22 -10.41 11.61 0.87
C LEU A 22 -10.09 10.13 0.58
N ILE A 23 -10.41 9.21 1.51
CA ILE A 23 -10.22 7.77 1.33
C ILE A 23 -11.08 7.28 0.15
N PHE A 24 -12.36 7.63 0.09
CA PHE A 24 -13.24 7.24 -1.01
C PHE A 24 -12.84 7.88 -2.34
N GLY A 25 -12.48 9.15 -2.35
CA GLY A 25 -12.03 9.86 -3.56
C GLY A 25 -10.71 9.37 -4.14
N SER A 26 -9.92 8.62 -3.36
CA SER A 26 -8.63 8.07 -3.80
C SER A 26 -8.72 6.74 -4.55
N GLN A 27 -9.91 6.13 -4.63
CA GLN A 27 -10.14 4.78 -5.15
C GLN A 27 -10.29 4.74 -6.68
N LYS A 28 -9.48 5.48 -7.40
CA LYS A 28 -9.48 5.42 -8.86
C LYS A 28 -8.96 4.06 -9.33
N ASN A 29 -9.59 3.49 -10.35
CA ASN A 29 -9.15 2.25 -10.96
C ASN A 29 -8.38 2.55 -12.27
N ASP A 30 -7.06 2.48 -12.19
CA ASP A 30 -6.15 2.71 -13.31
C ASP A 30 -5.64 1.38 -13.92
N MET A 31 -6.45 0.30 -13.89
CA MET A 31 -6.10 -1.04 -14.39
C MET A 31 -5.58 -1.03 -15.84
N GLU A 32 -6.10 -0.13 -16.68
CA GLU A 32 -5.72 -0.01 -18.08
C GLU A 32 -4.38 0.72 -18.28
N THR A 33 -3.91 1.44 -17.27
CA THR A 33 -2.67 2.22 -17.38
C THR A 33 -1.46 1.33 -17.11
N TYR A 34 -0.50 1.37 -18.03
CA TYR A 34 0.78 0.68 -17.87
C TYR A 34 1.73 1.47 -16.97
N GLU A 35 2.34 0.79 -16.01
CA GLU A 35 3.50 1.25 -15.25
C GLU A 35 4.54 0.13 -15.18
N ASN A 36 5.84 0.49 -15.25
CA ASN A 36 6.93 -0.47 -15.19
C ASN A 36 6.95 -1.25 -13.87
N TYR A 37 6.57 -0.59 -12.78
CA TYR A 37 6.56 -1.17 -11.45
C TYR A 37 5.18 -1.04 -10.81
N VAL A 38 4.78 -2.11 -10.12
CA VAL A 38 3.58 -2.14 -9.31
C VAL A 38 3.90 -2.53 -7.88
N LEU A 39 3.55 -1.69 -6.91
CA LEU A 39 3.64 -2.01 -5.49
C LEU A 39 2.41 -2.80 -5.07
N VAL A 40 2.61 -4.03 -4.61
CA VAL A 40 1.56 -4.83 -4.00
C VAL A 40 1.76 -4.81 -2.49
N LEU A 41 0.92 -4.05 -1.79
CA LEU A 41 1.05 -3.88 -0.35
C LEU A 41 0.52 -5.09 0.42
N GLY A 42 1.31 -5.58 1.35
CA GLY A 42 0.96 -6.71 2.21
C GLY A 42 -0.26 -6.44 3.11
N ALA A 43 -0.86 -7.52 3.55
CA ALA A 43 -1.87 -7.58 4.60
C ALA A 43 -1.62 -8.83 5.43
N LYS A 44 -2.24 -8.94 6.62
CA LYS A 44 -1.96 -10.07 7.55
C LYS A 44 -1.90 -11.43 6.86
N ALA A 45 -0.85 -12.18 7.15
CA ALA A 45 -0.70 -13.59 6.85
C ALA A 45 -0.40 -14.32 8.16
N ASN A 46 -1.18 -15.35 8.51
CA ASN A 46 -0.99 -16.11 9.76
C ASN A 46 -0.52 -17.52 9.41
N ASN A 47 0.71 -17.88 9.79
CA ASN A 47 1.28 -19.24 9.62
C ASN A 47 1.06 -19.83 8.21
N GLY A 48 1.35 -19.06 7.17
CA GLY A 48 1.16 -19.48 5.78
C GLY A 48 -0.25 -19.30 5.23
N ASN A 49 -1.23 -19.02 6.08
CA ASN A 49 -2.59 -18.74 5.63
C ASN A 49 -2.74 -17.27 5.25
N LEU A 50 -2.88 -16.99 3.97
CA LEU A 50 -3.15 -15.65 3.47
C LEU A 50 -4.55 -15.20 3.88
N SER A 51 -4.66 -14.00 4.47
CA SER A 51 -5.97 -13.42 4.76
C SER A 51 -6.75 -13.18 3.46
N LYS A 52 -8.09 -13.23 3.53
CA LYS A 52 -8.96 -12.92 2.37
C LYS A 52 -8.65 -11.53 1.77
N THR A 53 -8.25 -10.59 2.59
CA THR A 53 -7.80 -9.26 2.16
C THR A 53 -6.54 -9.35 1.31
N LEU A 54 -5.57 -10.16 1.72
CA LEU A 54 -4.32 -10.33 0.98
C LEU A 54 -4.56 -11.09 -0.33
N ILE A 55 -5.35 -12.16 -0.30
CA ILE A 55 -5.75 -12.90 -1.51
C ILE A 55 -6.39 -11.96 -2.54
N ASN A 56 -7.35 -11.12 -2.14
CA ASN A 56 -7.99 -10.18 -3.07
C ASN A 56 -6.97 -9.20 -3.70
N ARG A 57 -5.94 -8.77 -2.95
CA ARG A 57 -4.86 -7.93 -3.52
C ARG A 57 -4.02 -8.69 -4.53
N LEU A 58 -3.70 -9.94 -4.22
CA LEU A 58 -2.90 -10.80 -5.09
C LEU A 58 -3.66 -11.15 -6.37
N ASP A 59 -4.95 -11.46 -6.28
CA ASP A 59 -5.79 -11.72 -7.46
C ASP A 59 -5.88 -10.49 -8.36
N THR A 60 -6.03 -9.29 -7.77
CA THR A 60 -5.97 -8.03 -8.51
C THR A 60 -4.58 -7.81 -9.15
N ALA A 61 -3.51 -8.18 -8.45
CA ALA A 61 -2.15 -8.09 -9.00
C ALA A 61 -1.92 -9.07 -10.15
N ILE A 62 -2.49 -10.27 -10.09
CA ILE A 62 -2.45 -11.26 -11.18
C ILE A 62 -3.15 -10.69 -12.42
N GLU A 63 -4.32 -10.10 -12.26
CA GLU A 63 -5.06 -9.48 -13.36
C GLU A 63 -4.21 -8.36 -14.02
N TYR A 64 -3.66 -7.45 -13.23
CA TYR A 64 -2.79 -6.39 -13.71
C TYR A 64 -1.54 -6.92 -14.42
N LEU A 65 -0.82 -7.86 -13.81
CA LEU A 65 0.41 -8.44 -14.37
C LEU A 65 0.15 -9.27 -15.63
N ASN A 66 -1.00 -9.91 -15.74
CA ASN A 66 -1.40 -10.63 -16.95
C ASN A 66 -1.73 -9.70 -18.10
N LYS A 67 -2.29 -8.53 -17.81
CA LYS A 67 -2.57 -7.50 -18.80
C LYS A 67 -1.29 -6.78 -19.23
N HIS A 68 -0.38 -6.50 -18.30
CA HIS A 68 0.86 -5.75 -18.49
C HIS A 68 2.07 -6.68 -18.35
N LYS A 69 2.39 -7.45 -19.38
CA LYS A 69 3.34 -8.57 -19.35
C LYS A 69 4.78 -8.19 -18.98
N THR A 70 5.19 -6.96 -19.20
CA THR A 70 6.55 -6.45 -18.88
C THR A 70 6.65 -5.77 -17.51
N ALA A 71 5.51 -5.47 -16.86
CA ALA A 71 5.50 -4.87 -15.54
C ALA A 71 6.07 -5.82 -14.47
N LYS A 72 6.82 -5.26 -13.52
CA LYS A 72 7.40 -5.98 -12.37
C LYS A 72 6.66 -5.60 -11.09
N ALA A 73 6.35 -6.59 -10.26
CA ALA A 73 5.69 -6.37 -8.96
C ALA A 73 6.70 -6.33 -7.82
N VAL A 74 6.66 -5.27 -7.01
CA VAL A 74 7.35 -5.21 -5.71
C VAL A 74 6.36 -5.67 -4.66
N LEU A 75 6.62 -6.83 -4.08
CA LEU A 75 5.79 -7.45 -3.04
C LEU A 75 6.27 -6.96 -1.69
N CYS A 76 5.44 -6.15 -1.02
CA CYS A 76 5.83 -5.45 0.20
C CYS A 76 5.24 -6.12 1.44
N GLY A 77 6.09 -6.57 2.34
CA GLY A 77 5.64 -7.10 3.62
C GLY A 77 6.71 -7.89 4.35
N GLY A 78 7.12 -7.40 5.51
CA GLY A 78 8.12 -8.01 6.35
C GLY A 78 7.64 -9.28 7.06
N LYS A 79 8.51 -9.82 7.90
CA LYS A 79 8.24 -11.02 8.69
C LYS A 79 7.52 -10.64 9.99
N GLU A 80 6.38 -11.26 10.25
CA GLU A 80 5.70 -11.18 11.55
C GLU A 80 6.29 -12.22 12.52
N ASN A 81 6.26 -11.91 13.84
CA ASN A 81 7.04 -12.60 14.87
C ASN A 81 6.90 -14.13 14.93
N ASN A 82 5.81 -14.70 14.49
CA ASN A 82 5.55 -16.15 14.57
C ASN A 82 5.47 -16.82 13.19
N ASN A 83 5.79 -16.12 12.12
CA ASN A 83 5.75 -16.69 10.77
C ASN A 83 7.13 -17.25 10.38
N GLU A 84 7.16 -18.34 9.62
CA GLU A 84 8.38 -18.90 9.07
C GLU A 84 8.97 -17.97 7.98
N PHE A 85 8.09 -17.42 7.14
CA PHE A 85 8.41 -16.53 6.02
C PHE A 85 7.85 -15.12 6.23
N SER A 86 8.40 -14.15 5.50
CA SER A 86 7.84 -12.80 5.39
C SER A 86 6.52 -12.83 4.60
N GLN A 87 5.72 -11.78 4.76
CA GLN A 87 4.51 -11.63 3.94
C GLN A 87 4.85 -11.60 2.45
N ALA A 88 5.94 -10.93 2.05
CA ALA A 88 6.39 -10.87 0.66
C ALA A 88 6.71 -12.25 0.07
N GLU A 89 7.32 -13.16 0.87
CA GLU A 89 7.61 -14.52 0.43
C GLU A 89 6.33 -15.36 0.26
N TYR A 90 5.36 -15.24 1.16
CA TYR A 90 4.05 -15.87 1.00
C TYR A 90 3.32 -15.34 -0.26
N MET A 91 3.38 -14.03 -0.50
CA MET A 91 2.81 -13.41 -1.70
C MET A 91 3.47 -13.94 -2.97
N GLN A 92 4.80 -14.04 -2.99
CA GLN A 92 5.57 -14.58 -4.11
C GLN A 92 5.14 -16.02 -4.43
N LYS A 93 5.08 -16.89 -3.41
CA LYS A 93 4.65 -18.28 -3.59
C LYS A 93 3.28 -18.36 -4.25
N TYR A 94 2.31 -17.59 -3.75
CA TYR A 94 0.96 -17.55 -4.31
C TYR A 94 0.94 -17.10 -5.79
N LEU A 95 1.69 -16.04 -6.13
CA LEU A 95 1.73 -15.51 -7.50
C LEU A 95 2.40 -16.49 -8.47
N ILE A 96 3.47 -17.18 -8.06
CA ILE A 96 4.14 -18.21 -8.87
C ILE A 96 3.19 -19.40 -9.10
N GLU A 97 2.47 -19.87 -8.08
CA GLU A 97 1.46 -20.93 -8.20
C GLU A 97 0.33 -20.54 -9.17
N LYS A 98 0.07 -19.24 -9.35
CA LYS A 98 -0.90 -18.69 -10.30
C LYS A 98 -0.30 -18.36 -11.68
N GLY A 99 0.94 -18.74 -11.94
CA GLY A 99 1.58 -18.62 -13.24
C GLY A 99 2.27 -17.28 -13.52
N ILE A 100 2.52 -16.45 -12.49
CA ILE A 100 3.34 -15.24 -12.66
C ILE A 100 4.82 -15.64 -12.58
N ASP A 101 5.60 -15.16 -13.54
CA ASP A 101 7.03 -15.43 -13.63
C ASP A 101 7.77 -14.83 -12.41
N LYS A 102 8.65 -15.65 -11.81
CA LYS A 102 9.45 -15.26 -10.63
C LYS A 102 10.33 -14.05 -10.90
N ASP A 103 10.87 -13.92 -12.12
CA ASP A 103 11.79 -12.83 -12.50
C ASP A 103 11.08 -11.46 -12.57
N ARG A 104 9.76 -11.46 -12.53
CA ARG A 104 8.92 -10.27 -12.44
C ARG A 104 8.57 -9.87 -11.00
N LEU A 105 9.02 -10.64 -9.98
CA LEU A 105 8.65 -10.46 -8.59
C LEU A 105 9.86 -10.01 -7.76
N ILE A 106 9.80 -8.79 -7.25
CA ILE A 106 10.81 -8.19 -6.38
C ILE A 106 10.29 -8.26 -4.94
N LEU A 107 11.07 -8.80 -4.02
CA LEU A 107 10.65 -8.96 -2.62
C LEU A 107 11.16 -7.82 -1.74
N GLU A 108 10.26 -7.19 -0.99
CA GLU A 108 10.56 -6.33 0.13
C GLU A 108 10.13 -7.04 1.44
N THR A 109 11.08 -7.49 2.23
CA THR A 109 10.88 -8.42 3.37
C THR A 109 11.22 -7.82 4.74
N LYS A 110 11.61 -6.53 4.81
CA LYS A 110 12.14 -5.90 6.03
C LYS A 110 11.16 -5.00 6.76
N SER A 111 10.15 -4.53 6.05
CA SER A 111 9.19 -3.53 6.55
C SER A 111 8.32 -4.04 7.69
N LYS A 112 8.01 -3.14 8.63
CA LYS A 112 7.11 -3.37 9.78
C LYS A 112 5.82 -2.56 9.71
N ASN A 113 5.72 -1.64 8.77
CA ASN A 113 4.57 -0.74 8.59
C ASN A 113 4.52 -0.22 7.15
N THR A 114 3.44 0.50 6.81
CA THR A 114 3.21 0.96 5.43
C THR A 114 4.24 1.98 4.95
N PHE A 115 4.75 2.83 5.84
CA PHE A 115 5.80 3.79 5.47
C PHE A 115 7.08 3.06 5.06
N GLU A 116 7.49 2.07 5.85
CA GLU A 116 8.65 1.22 5.54
C GLU A 116 8.42 0.36 4.30
N ASN A 117 7.22 -0.20 4.09
CA ASN A 117 6.87 -0.90 2.86
C ASN A 117 7.20 -0.07 1.62
N ILE A 118 6.75 1.19 1.60
CA ILE A 118 6.96 2.09 0.46
C ILE A 118 8.41 2.52 0.37
N LYS A 119 9.02 2.93 1.47
CA LYS A 119 10.42 3.34 1.51
C LYS A 119 11.34 2.25 0.96
N PHE A 120 11.27 1.06 1.55
CA PHE A 120 12.16 -0.06 1.17
C PHE A 120 11.84 -0.61 -0.23
N ALA A 121 10.57 -0.52 -0.66
CA ALA A 121 10.21 -0.86 -2.04
C ALA A 121 10.89 0.09 -3.03
N LEU A 122 10.84 1.40 -2.79
CA LEU A 122 11.52 2.39 -3.65
C LEU A 122 13.04 2.20 -3.64
N GLU A 123 13.63 1.78 -2.52
CA GLU A 123 15.04 1.44 -2.41
C GLU A 123 15.42 0.18 -3.20
N LYS A 124 14.49 -0.72 -3.51
CA LYS A 124 14.71 -1.92 -4.33
C LYS A 124 14.73 -1.64 -5.83
N LEU A 125 14.16 -0.54 -6.27
CA LEU A 125 14.10 -0.18 -7.68
C LEU A 125 15.47 0.37 -8.15
N ASP A 126 15.83 0.06 -9.40
CA ASP A 126 17.08 0.53 -10.00
C ASP A 126 17.11 2.06 -10.12
N LYS A 127 15.96 2.65 -10.45
CA LYS A 127 15.75 4.11 -10.51
C LYS A 127 14.47 4.48 -9.77
N LYS A 128 14.46 5.68 -9.18
CA LYS A 128 13.25 6.25 -8.62
C LYS A 128 12.27 6.58 -9.74
N PRO A 129 11.08 5.98 -9.78
CA PRO A 129 10.08 6.30 -10.79
C PRO A 129 9.43 7.66 -10.51
N SER A 130 8.97 8.35 -11.56
CA SER A 130 8.07 9.52 -11.41
C SER A 130 6.66 9.11 -11.03
N GLU A 131 6.21 7.98 -11.58
CA GLU A 131 4.90 7.37 -11.32
C GLU A 131 5.05 5.88 -11.03
N ILE A 132 4.16 5.34 -10.21
CA ILE A 132 4.14 3.91 -9.89
C ILE A 132 2.70 3.43 -9.68
N MET A 133 2.41 2.20 -10.09
CA MET A 133 1.14 1.57 -9.79
C MET A 133 1.12 1.04 -8.35
N VAL A 134 0.00 1.20 -7.65
CA VAL A 134 -0.23 0.66 -6.30
C VAL A 134 -1.47 -0.21 -6.31
N ILE A 135 -1.29 -1.46 -5.91
CA ILE A 135 -2.39 -2.40 -5.67
C ILE A 135 -2.52 -2.62 -4.18
N SER A 136 -3.67 -2.26 -3.65
CA SER A 136 -4.02 -2.45 -2.24
C SER A 136 -5.53 -2.44 -2.06
N SER A 137 -6.01 -2.76 -0.85
CA SER A 137 -7.44 -2.63 -0.55
C SER A 137 -7.90 -1.19 -0.68
N SER A 138 -9.12 -0.99 -1.16
CA SER A 138 -9.70 0.34 -1.47
C SER A 138 -9.49 1.37 -0.37
N TYR A 139 -9.75 1.00 0.89
CA TYR A 139 -9.58 1.89 2.05
C TYR A 139 -8.14 2.36 2.27
N HIS A 140 -7.13 1.60 1.79
CA HIS A 140 -5.71 1.83 2.10
C HIS A 140 -4.99 2.71 1.07
N LEU A 141 -5.58 2.92 -0.11
CA LEU A 141 -4.94 3.59 -1.23
C LEU A 141 -4.60 5.06 -0.95
N PHE A 142 -5.47 5.79 -0.24
CA PHE A 142 -5.20 7.19 0.10
C PHE A 142 -3.91 7.34 0.91
N ARG A 143 -3.70 6.50 1.92
CA ARG A 143 -2.50 6.53 2.76
C ARG A 143 -1.25 6.15 1.97
N ALA A 144 -1.33 5.16 1.10
CA ALA A 144 -0.22 4.80 0.22
C ALA A 144 0.16 5.95 -0.73
N LYS A 145 -0.84 6.62 -1.35
CA LYS A 145 -0.62 7.83 -2.18
C LYS A 145 0.05 8.95 -1.40
N LEU A 146 -0.42 9.21 -0.17
CA LEU A 146 0.15 10.26 0.69
C LEU A 146 1.64 10.02 0.99
N ILE A 147 2.01 8.77 1.28
CA ILE A 147 3.40 8.41 1.56
C ILE A 147 4.24 8.53 0.28
N LEU A 148 3.80 7.98 -0.85
CA LEU A 148 4.50 8.06 -2.14
C LEU A 148 4.71 9.52 -2.56
N TYR A 149 3.68 10.36 -2.43
CA TYR A 149 3.77 11.79 -2.72
C TYR A 149 4.89 12.47 -1.91
N ARG A 150 5.07 12.10 -0.65
CA ARG A 150 6.16 12.62 0.20
C ARG A 150 7.56 12.19 -0.27
N PHE A 151 7.65 11.05 -0.94
CA PHE A 151 8.87 10.62 -1.62
C PHE A 151 9.02 11.24 -3.02
N GLY A 152 8.09 12.10 -3.46
CA GLY A 152 8.08 12.71 -4.79
C GLY A 152 7.77 11.70 -5.90
N VAL A 153 6.91 10.72 -5.63
CA VAL A 153 6.43 9.71 -6.57
C VAL A 153 4.91 9.81 -6.68
N LEU A 154 4.37 9.92 -7.88
CA LEU A 154 2.94 9.90 -8.11
C LEU A 154 2.43 8.45 -8.13
N ALA A 155 1.29 8.22 -7.52
CA ALA A 155 0.68 6.90 -7.47
C ALA A 155 -0.58 6.82 -8.34
N LYS A 156 -0.56 5.92 -9.32
CA LYS A 156 -1.76 5.35 -9.94
C LYS A 156 -2.24 4.17 -9.10
N THR A 157 -3.51 3.84 -9.13
CA THR A 157 -4.07 2.86 -8.19
C THR A 157 -4.99 1.86 -8.84
N VAL A 158 -4.90 0.61 -8.39
CA VAL A 158 -5.90 -0.42 -8.67
C VAL A 158 -6.46 -0.92 -7.33
N PRO A 159 -7.73 -0.61 -7.02
CA PRO A 159 -8.35 -0.99 -5.76
C PRO A 159 -8.70 -2.48 -5.74
N ALA A 160 -8.09 -3.23 -4.84
CA ALA A 160 -8.52 -4.59 -4.54
C ALA A 160 -9.78 -4.58 -3.64
N LYS A 161 -10.69 -5.51 -3.89
CA LYS A 161 -11.95 -5.63 -3.15
C LYS A 161 -11.72 -5.83 -1.66
N THR A 162 -12.38 -5.04 -0.84
CA THR A 162 -12.39 -5.22 0.61
C THR A 162 -13.43 -6.29 0.98
N PRO A 163 -13.07 -7.34 1.75
CA PRO A 163 -14.05 -8.31 2.23
C PRO A 163 -15.16 -7.64 3.04
N THR A 164 -16.42 -8.07 2.83
CA THR A 164 -17.61 -7.44 3.44
C THR A 164 -17.51 -7.38 4.97
N GLY A 165 -17.07 -8.46 5.62
CA GLY A 165 -16.91 -8.51 7.08
C GLY A 165 -15.80 -7.61 7.64
N ALA A 166 -14.87 -7.14 6.79
CA ALA A 166 -13.78 -6.24 7.19
C ALA A 166 -14.03 -4.77 6.79
N PHE A 167 -15.13 -4.49 6.07
CA PHE A 167 -15.35 -3.17 5.47
C PHE A 167 -15.40 -2.07 6.54
N VAL A 168 -16.39 -2.10 7.44
CA VAL A 168 -16.58 -1.04 8.43
C VAL A 168 -15.36 -0.86 9.33
N SER A 169 -14.84 -1.96 9.88
CA SER A 169 -13.68 -1.91 10.79
C SER A 169 -12.42 -1.40 10.11
N SER A 170 -12.21 -1.74 8.83
CA SER A 170 -11.04 -1.29 8.07
C SER A 170 -11.10 0.20 7.76
N TYR A 171 -12.23 0.72 7.30
CA TYR A 171 -12.40 2.14 7.01
C TYR A 171 -12.31 2.99 8.27
N PHE A 172 -12.91 2.55 9.39
CA PHE A 172 -12.80 3.24 10.66
C PHE A 172 -11.35 3.30 11.16
N ARG A 173 -10.64 2.15 11.19
CA ARG A 173 -9.23 2.08 11.58
C ARG A 173 -8.36 2.94 10.68
N GLU A 174 -8.63 2.98 9.39
CA GLU A 174 -7.84 3.72 8.41
C GLU A 174 -7.93 5.23 8.64
N THR A 175 -9.04 5.77 9.16
CA THR A 175 -9.15 7.19 9.58
C THR A 175 -8.02 7.57 10.53
N PHE A 176 -7.80 6.78 11.58
CA PHE A 176 -6.74 7.05 12.55
C PHE A 176 -5.33 6.79 11.98
N ALA A 177 -5.22 5.78 11.11
CA ALA A 177 -3.96 5.49 10.44
C ALA A 177 -3.53 6.63 9.50
N VAL A 178 -4.46 7.28 8.80
CA VAL A 178 -4.20 8.47 7.98
C VAL A 178 -3.73 9.63 8.83
N ILE A 179 -4.38 9.90 9.97
CA ILE A 179 -3.96 10.97 10.91
C ILE A 179 -2.53 10.69 11.40
N LYS A 180 -2.25 9.46 11.85
CA LYS A 180 -0.90 9.07 12.27
C LYS A 180 0.13 9.28 11.16
N THR A 181 -0.18 8.83 9.95
CA THR A 181 0.72 8.99 8.80
C THR A 181 0.95 10.46 8.49
N TYR A 182 -0.09 11.29 8.51
CA TYR A 182 0.05 12.72 8.27
C TYR A 182 1.01 13.39 9.25
N LEU A 183 0.94 13.01 10.53
CA LEU A 183 1.76 13.60 11.59
C LEU A 183 3.18 13.03 11.67
N LYS A 184 3.36 11.73 11.46
CA LYS A 184 4.59 11.01 11.82
C LYS A 184 5.37 10.45 10.63
N ASP A 185 4.70 9.92 9.60
CA ASP A 185 5.35 9.16 8.54
C ASP A 185 5.89 10.11 7.45
N LYS A 186 7.05 10.71 7.69
CA LYS A 186 7.73 11.62 6.75
C LYS A 186 9.11 11.08 6.42
N PRO A 187 9.53 11.12 5.13
CA PRO A 187 10.91 10.77 4.78
C PRO A 187 11.88 11.79 5.39
N THR A 188 13.03 11.31 5.81
CA THR A 188 14.16 12.16 6.21
C THR A 188 14.83 12.75 4.97
N GLU A 189 15.63 13.81 5.14
CA GLU A 189 16.44 14.36 4.05
C GLU A 189 17.39 13.30 3.45
N GLN A 190 17.93 12.41 4.29
CA GLN A 190 18.78 11.32 3.84
C GLN A 190 18.01 10.31 2.99
N ASP A 191 16.75 9.97 3.33
CA ASP A 191 15.91 9.10 2.52
C ASP A 191 15.69 9.67 1.11
N LEU A 192 15.40 10.96 1.04
CA LEU A 192 15.20 11.65 -0.23
C LEU A 192 16.50 11.73 -1.05
N LYS A 193 17.63 12.02 -0.39
CA LYS A 193 18.95 12.08 -1.05
C LYS A 193 19.34 10.74 -1.65
N ASN A 194 19.21 9.65 -0.89
CA ASN A 194 19.52 8.29 -1.34
C ASN A 194 18.70 7.90 -2.60
N LEU A 195 17.42 8.32 -2.65
CA LEU A 195 16.58 8.06 -3.82
C LEU A 195 16.89 8.97 -5.01
N HIS A 196 17.42 10.19 -4.78
CA HIS A 196 17.87 11.08 -5.86
C HIS A 196 19.16 10.60 -6.52
N GLU A 197 20.07 10.05 -5.73
CA GLU A 197 21.36 9.53 -6.25
C GLU A 197 21.19 8.35 -7.20
N LYS A 198 20.09 7.58 -7.06
CA LYS A 198 19.73 6.49 -8.00
C LYS A 198 19.34 6.97 -9.41
N ASN A 199 19.06 8.24 -9.58
CA ASN A 199 18.66 8.82 -10.87
C ASN A 199 19.82 9.49 -11.62
N LYS A 200 21.02 9.50 -11.02
CA LYS A 200 22.25 9.99 -11.64
C LYS A 200 23.00 8.85 -12.31
#